data_fc068747661697450578ae829bf17980
#
_entry.id   fc068747661697450578ae829bf17980
#
_cell.length_a   1.000
_cell.length_b   1.000
_cell.length_c   1.000
_cell.angle_alpha   90.00
_cell.angle_beta   90.00
_cell.angle_gamma   90.00
#
_symmetry.space_group_name_H-M   'P 1'
#
loop_
_entity.id
_entity.type
_entity.pdbx_description
1 polymer ?
#
loop_
_entity_poly.entity_id
_entity_poly.type
_entity_poly.pdbx_seq_one_letter_code
_entity_poly.pdbx_strand_id
1 'polypeptide(L)'
;MELAKPSSVFAIQDHQSSSPPTPIWKTVVVASIAAGIQFGWALQLSLLTPYVQLLGIPHKWAAFIWLCGPISGMIVQPVVGYHSDRCTSRFGRRRPFIAAGAVLVAIAVFLIGYAADIGRVSGDPLHNTIKTRAVAVFVVGFWILDVANNMLQGPCRALLADLSGTSARRTRTANALYSFFMAVGNVLGYAAGSFSKLHKMFPFARTQACDLYCANLKSCFFLSIALLLILTIIAFATVHETPLNRADIAVVEAGQPFYSQMMNAFRQLRRPMWVLLLVTCLNWIGWFPFLLFDTDWMGREVYGGTVGEGPRGRLYDLGVRAGSLGLMLNSVVLGLMSLGVEFFGRGVGGVKRLWGGVNFLLALCLALTVLVSKLAASWRHSLGGELHPPPIGIKAGALSLFAVMGVPLAITYSIPFALASIFCHSSGAGQGLSLGVLNLAIVVPQMMVSVASGPWDARFGGGNLPAFVVGAFAAALNGVLALTMLPAPPPDVPNTKDERTQPSS
;
A
#
# COMPACT_ATOMS: atom_id res chain seq x y z
N MET A 1 -26.01 -43.73 9.28
CA MET A 1 -25.91 -42.29 9.55
C MET A 1 -24.50 -42.05 10.08
N GLU A 2 -23.56 -41.98 9.16
CA GLU A 2 -22.11 -41.92 9.43
C GLU A 2 -21.71 -40.46 9.67
N LEU A 3 -21.29 -40.19 10.89
CA LEU A 3 -20.74 -38.86 11.26
C LEU A 3 -19.49 -38.62 10.46
N ALA A 4 -19.51 -37.62 9.55
CA ALA A 4 -18.38 -37.20 8.79
C ALA A 4 -17.24 -36.77 9.76
N LYS A 5 -16.08 -37.42 9.65
CA LYS A 5 -14.84 -37.04 10.36
C LYS A 5 -14.50 -35.59 10.01
N PRO A 6 -14.09 -34.76 10.98
CA PRO A 6 -13.63 -33.41 10.69
C PRO A 6 -12.45 -33.44 9.75
N SER A 7 -12.46 -32.59 8.73
CA SER A 7 -11.46 -32.53 7.67
C SER A 7 -10.08 -32.28 8.25
N SER A 8 -9.08 -33.01 7.76
CA SER A 8 -7.67 -33.03 8.17
C SER A 8 -6.96 -31.66 8.15
N VAL A 9 -7.56 -30.63 7.55
CA VAL A 9 -7.08 -29.23 7.56
C VAL A 9 -7.13 -28.63 8.97
N PHE A 10 -8.08 -29.07 9.84
CA PHE A 10 -8.13 -28.66 11.25
C PHE A 10 -6.95 -29.20 12.08
N ALA A 11 -6.42 -30.39 11.75
CA ALA A 11 -5.31 -30.99 12.49
C ALA A 11 -3.96 -30.25 12.29
N ILE A 12 -3.76 -29.65 11.11
CA ILE A 12 -2.52 -28.89 10.82
C ILE A 12 -2.50 -27.57 11.58
N GLN A 13 -3.66 -26.96 11.85
CA GLN A 13 -3.77 -25.73 12.64
C GLN A 13 -3.58 -25.95 14.14
N ASP A 14 -4.00 -27.12 14.69
CA ASP A 14 -3.88 -27.41 16.11
C ASP A 14 -2.43 -27.60 16.57
N HIS A 15 -1.53 -28.11 15.71
CA HIS A 15 -0.10 -28.19 16.02
C HIS A 15 0.61 -26.84 16.08
N GLN A 16 0.09 -25.78 15.46
CA GLN A 16 0.63 -24.40 15.57
C GLN A 16 0.07 -23.62 16.75
N SER A 17 -1.08 -24.02 17.32
CA SER A 17 -1.74 -23.33 18.43
C SER A 17 -1.06 -23.51 19.79
N SER A 18 -0.14 -24.46 19.93
CA SER A 18 0.58 -24.77 21.20
C SER A 18 1.93 -24.06 21.37
N SER A 19 2.41 -23.31 20.38
CA SER A 19 3.67 -22.59 20.51
C SER A 19 3.54 -21.38 21.43
N PRO A 20 4.51 -21.14 22.36
CA PRO A 20 4.46 -19.95 23.20
C PRO A 20 4.47 -18.69 22.34
N PRO A 21 3.71 -17.67 22.75
CA PRO A 21 3.55 -16.46 21.96
C PRO A 21 4.90 -15.79 21.71
N THR A 22 5.21 -15.52 20.45
CA THR A 22 6.47 -14.89 20.05
C THR A 22 6.61 -13.50 20.69
N PRO A 23 7.82 -13.09 21.13
CA PRO A 23 8.03 -11.78 21.71
C PRO A 23 7.78 -10.67 20.68
N ILE A 24 7.20 -9.56 21.12
CA ILE A 24 6.74 -8.46 20.26
C ILE A 24 7.86 -7.85 19.40
N TRP A 25 9.10 -7.85 19.89
CA TRP A 25 10.24 -7.32 19.13
C TRP A 25 10.46 -8.05 17.80
N LYS A 26 10.18 -9.37 17.73
CA LYS A 26 10.23 -10.12 16.46
C LYS A 26 9.17 -9.63 15.47
N THR A 27 7.99 -9.32 15.97
CA THR A 27 6.92 -8.69 15.17
C THR A 27 7.36 -7.31 14.64
N VAL A 28 8.01 -6.50 15.50
CA VAL A 28 8.55 -5.18 15.10
C VAL A 28 9.58 -5.34 13.99
N VAL A 29 10.51 -6.28 14.12
CA VAL A 29 11.56 -6.51 13.13
C VAL A 29 10.98 -6.97 11.78
N VAL A 30 10.01 -7.88 11.77
CA VAL A 30 9.36 -8.28 10.50
C VAL A 30 8.55 -7.13 9.91
N ALA A 31 7.81 -6.39 10.74
CA ALA A 31 7.02 -5.24 10.28
C ALA A 31 7.90 -4.13 9.68
N SER A 32 9.14 -3.98 10.14
CA SER A 32 10.06 -2.95 9.63
C SER A 32 10.42 -3.12 8.15
N ILE A 33 10.31 -4.33 7.58
CA ILE A 33 10.49 -4.57 6.13
C ILE A 33 9.57 -3.66 5.32
N ALA A 34 8.38 -3.34 5.85
CA ALA A 34 7.43 -2.41 5.22
C ALA A 34 8.04 -1.03 4.93
N ALA A 35 8.98 -0.56 5.76
CA ALA A 35 9.65 0.73 5.52
C ALA A 35 10.50 0.69 4.24
N GLY A 36 11.23 -0.40 3.99
CA GLY A 36 12.00 -0.57 2.76
C GLY A 36 11.12 -0.65 1.52
N ILE A 37 10.02 -1.41 1.60
CA ILE A 37 9.05 -1.53 0.50
C ILE A 37 8.43 -0.16 0.19
N GLN A 38 7.96 0.53 1.21
CA GLN A 38 7.22 1.78 1.05
C GLN A 38 8.13 2.96 0.67
N PHE A 39 9.41 2.91 1.05
CA PHE A 39 10.40 3.87 0.56
C PHE A 39 10.50 3.80 -0.98
N GLY A 40 10.60 2.58 -1.55
CA GLY A 40 10.60 2.37 -3.00
C GLY A 40 9.32 2.91 -3.65
N TRP A 41 8.15 2.66 -3.07
CA TRP A 41 6.86 3.18 -3.55
C TRP A 41 6.80 4.72 -3.55
N ALA A 42 7.25 5.37 -2.47
CA ALA A 42 7.27 6.82 -2.39
C ALA A 42 8.19 7.45 -3.43
N LEU A 43 9.33 6.83 -3.73
CA LEU A 43 10.23 7.26 -4.82
C LEU A 43 9.58 7.08 -6.19
N GLN A 44 8.86 5.98 -6.42
CA GLN A 44 8.13 5.79 -7.67
C GLN A 44 7.11 6.90 -7.88
N LEU A 45 6.28 7.19 -6.88
CA LEU A 45 5.25 8.23 -6.96
C LEU A 45 5.84 9.63 -7.18
N SER A 46 6.98 9.95 -6.56
CA SER A 46 7.56 11.29 -6.60
C SER A 46 8.51 11.54 -7.78
N LEU A 47 9.27 10.54 -8.21
CA LEU A 47 10.37 10.74 -9.16
C LEU A 47 10.20 10.04 -10.52
N LEU A 48 9.36 9.00 -10.58
CA LEU A 48 9.36 8.14 -11.76
C LEU A 48 8.65 8.77 -12.96
N THR A 49 7.55 9.49 -12.75
CA THR A 49 6.80 10.14 -13.83
C THR A 49 7.66 11.16 -14.59
N PRO A 50 8.39 12.09 -13.94
CA PRO A 50 9.32 12.98 -14.66
C PRO A 50 10.43 12.21 -15.38
N TYR A 51 10.96 11.13 -14.79
CA TYR A 51 11.99 10.32 -15.42
C TYR A 51 11.51 9.65 -16.72
N VAL A 52 10.30 9.13 -16.71
CA VAL A 52 9.66 8.53 -17.93
C VAL A 52 9.55 9.55 -19.05
N GLN A 53 9.19 10.79 -18.71
CA GLN A 53 9.12 11.88 -19.70
C GLN A 53 10.51 12.25 -20.25
N LEU A 54 11.56 12.22 -19.42
CA LEU A 54 12.95 12.41 -19.87
C LEU A 54 13.43 11.30 -20.83
N LEU A 55 12.85 10.10 -20.74
CA LEU A 55 13.10 9.03 -21.72
C LEU A 55 12.32 9.23 -23.04
N GLY A 56 11.44 10.25 -23.10
CA GLY A 56 10.69 10.63 -24.30
C GLY A 56 9.29 10.01 -24.42
N ILE A 57 8.75 9.45 -23.33
CA ILE A 57 7.36 8.95 -23.33
C ILE A 57 6.40 10.14 -23.17
N PRO A 58 5.46 10.38 -24.09
CA PRO A 58 4.43 11.41 -23.95
C PRO A 58 3.59 11.19 -22.69
N HIS A 59 3.20 12.27 -22.02
CA HIS A 59 2.42 12.25 -20.76
C HIS A 59 1.17 11.35 -20.82
N LYS A 60 0.47 11.33 -21.97
CA LYS A 60 -0.72 10.49 -22.20
C LYS A 60 -0.46 8.97 -22.06
N TRP A 61 0.75 8.50 -22.32
CA TRP A 61 1.14 7.09 -22.21
C TRP A 61 1.72 6.75 -20.84
N ALA A 62 2.23 7.75 -20.11
CA ALA A 62 2.75 7.56 -18.76
C ALA A 62 1.69 6.99 -17.81
N ALA A 63 0.42 7.37 -17.97
CA ALA A 63 -0.68 6.85 -17.16
C ALA A 63 -0.88 5.33 -17.28
N PHE A 64 -0.62 4.75 -18.46
CA PHE A 64 -0.74 3.30 -18.66
C PHE A 64 0.30 2.48 -17.89
N ILE A 65 1.45 3.08 -17.60
CA ILE A 65 2.49 2.42 -16.80
C ILE A 65 1.97 2.14 -15.38
N TRP A 66 1.18 3.04 -14.83
CA TRP A 66 0.60 2.89 -13.48
C TRP A 66 -0.47 1.80 -13.34
N LEU A 67 -1.01 1.28 -14.45
CA LEU A 67 -1.90 0.11 -14.42
C LEU A 67 -1.16 -1.19 -14.08
N CYS A 68 0.17 -1.22 -14.21
CA CYS A 68 0.98 -2.38 -13.82
C CYS A 68 0.73 -2.80 -12.38
N GLY A 69 0.69 -1.85 -11.44
CA GLY A 69 0.52 -2.10 -10.01
C GLY A 69 -0.74 -2.90 -9.69
N PRO A 70 -1.94 -2.39 -10.02
CA PRO A 70 -3.18 -3.12 -9.81
C PRO A 70 -3.25 -4.46 -10.55
N ILE A 71 -2.77 -4.55 -11.80
CA ILE A 71 -2.78 -5.80 -12.58
C ILE A 71 -1.87 -6.84 -11.94
N SER A 72 -0.63 -6.47 -11.61
CA SER A 72 0.30 -7.37 -10.93
C SER A 72 -0.22 -7.79 -9.56
N GLY A 73 -0.79 -6.86 -8.79
CA GLY A 73 -1.38 -7.12 -7.48
C GLY A 73 -2.55 -8.11 -7.55
N MET A 74 -3.38 -8.00 -8.58
CA MET A 74 -4.51 -8.91 -8.79
C MET A 74 -4.08 -10.35 -9.04
N ILE A 75 -2.96 -10.56 -9.72
CA ILE A 75 -2.47 -11.88 -10.11
C ILE A 75 -1.46 -12.41 -9.07
N VAL A 76 -0.44 -11.60 -8.75
CA VAL A 76 0.73 -12.07 -7.99
C VAL A 76 0.38 -12.36 -6.54
N GLN A 77 -0.40 -11.50 -5.87
CA GLN A 77 -0.67 -11.71 -4.43
C GLN A 77 -1.46 -12.98 -4.14
N PRO A 78 -2.54 -13.34 -4.86
CA PRO A 78 -3.21 -14.63 -4.64
C PRO A 78 -2.34 -15.83 -4.98
N VAL A 79 -1.57 -15.76 -6.09
CA VAL A 79 -0.68 -16.86 -6.53
C VAL A 79 0.43 -17.07 -5.50
N VAL A 80 1.13 -16.00 -5.12
CA VAL A 80 2.21 -16.08 -4.13
C VAL A 80 1.66 -16.45 -2.76
N GLY A 81 0.50 -15.94 -2.38
CA GLY A 81 -0.20 -16.31 -1.16
C GLY A 81 -0.44 -17.83 -1.09
N TYR A 82 -1.02 -18.39 -2.14
CA TYR A 82 -1.28 -19.83 -2.26
C TYR A 82 -0.01 -20.66 -2.15
N HIS A 83 1.02 -20.33 -2.94
CA HIS A 83 2.27 -21.09 -2.95
C HIS A 83 3.06 -20.92 -1.65
N SER A 84 3.03 -19.74 -1.03
CA SER A 84 3.71 -19.51 0.24
C SER A 84 3.04 -20.25 1.40
N ASP A 85 1.73 -20.48 1.35
CA ASP A 85 1.03 -21.29 2.35
C ASP A 85 1.47 -22.76 2.33
N ARG A 86 1.93 -23.27 1.17
CA ARG A 86 2.29 -24.67 0.91
C ARG A 86 3.79 -24.92 0.79
N CYS A 87 4.61 -23.92 0.97
CA CYS A 87 6.04 -24.05 0.77
C CYS A 87 6.69 -24.91 1.86
N THR A 88 7.39 -25.97 1.44
CA THR A 88 8.13 -26.90 2.32
C THR A 88 9.61 -26.60 2.44
N SER A 89 10.03 -25.38 2.13
CA SER A 89 11.42 -24.99 2.21
C SER A 89 11.96 -25.12 3.63
N ARG A 90 13.21 -25.60 3.74
CA ARG A 90 13.96 -25.63 5.00
C ARG A 90 14.12 -24.26 5.68
N PHE A 91 13.96 -23.18 4.93
CA PHE A 91 14.04 -21.81 5.43
C PHE A 91 12.71 -21.27 5.98
N GLY A 92 11.64 -22.05 5.92
CA GLY A 92 10.27 -21.65 6.30
C GLY A 92 9.36 -21.47 5.09
N ARG A 93 8.08 -21.13 5.35
CA ARG A 93 7.04 -20.99 4.31
C ARG A 93 7.12 -19.64 3.60
N ARG A 94 7.28 -18.55 4.35
CA ARG A 94 7.19 -17.16 3.88
C ARG A 94 8.52 -16.58 3.46
N ARG A 95 9.58 -16.91 4.20
CA ARG A 95 10.92 -16.33 4.02
C ARG A 95 11.47 -16.49 2.60
N PRO A 96 11.34 -17.63 1.90
CA PRO A 96 11.84 -17.75 0.52
C PRO A 96 11.22 -16.74 -0.44
N PHE A 97 9.90 -16.47 -0.31
CA PHE A 97 9.19 -15.51 -1.16
C PHE A 97 9.59 -14.07 -0.83
N ILE A 98 9.77 -13.73 0.45
CA ILE A 98 10.28 -12.42 0.88
C ILE A 98 11.69 -12.20 0.36
N ALA A 99 12.58 -13.20 0.45
CA ALA A 99 13.94 -13.11 -0.05
C ALA A 99 13.99 -12.92 -1.58
N ALA A 100 13.23 -13.75 -2.31
CA ALA A 100 13.14 -13.64 -3.76
C ALA A 100 12.55 -12.28 -4.19
N GLY A 101 11.53 -11.80 -3.51
CA GLY A 101 10.95 -10.47 -3.74
C GLY A 101 11.97 -9.36 -3.53
N ALA A 102 12.75 -9.39 -2.43
CA ALA A 102 13.76 -8.38 -2.14
C ALA A 102 14.88 -8.36 -3.20
N VAL A 103 15.32 -9.54 -3.67
CA VAL A 103 16.30 -9.65 -4.77
C VAL A 103 15.72 -9.12 -6.08
N LEU A 104 14.48 -9.46 -6.41
CA LEU A 104 13.82 -8.97 -7.62
C LEU A 104 13.61 -7.45 -7.59
N VAL A 105 13.30 -6.85 -6.41
CA VAL A 105 13.26 -5.39 -6.25
C VAL A 105 14.64 -4.79 -6.58
N ALA A 106 15.72 -5.37 -6.06
CA ALA A 106 17.07 -4.86 -6.33
C ALA A 106 17.41 -4.91 -7.83
N ILE A 107 17.08 -6.02 -8.52
CA ILE A 107 17.27 -6.18 -9.98
C ILE A 107 16.43 -5.15 -10.73
N ALA A 108 15.15 -5.02 -10.39
CA ALA A 108 14.21 -4.12 -11.06
C ALA A 108 14.65 -2.66 -10.96
N VAL A 109 15.02 -2.23 -9.76
CA VAL A 109 15.48 -0.87 -9.47
C VAL A 109 16.80 -0.58 -10.19
N PHE A 110 17.69 -1.57 -10.29
CA PHE A 110 18.90 -1.46 -11.10
C PHE A 110 18.56 -1.25 -12.60
N LEU A 111 17.65 -2.06 -13.15
CA LEU A 111 17.21 -1.91 -14.56
C LEU A 111 16.56 -0.53 -14.79
N ILE A 112 15.71 -0.06 -13.90
CA ILE A 112 15.06 1.26 -14.02
C ILE A 112 16.11 2.38 -13.92
N GLY A 113 16.99 2.33 -12.93
CA GLY A 113 18.02 3.34 -12.73
C GLY A 113 19.01 3.45 -13.90
N TYR A 114 19.38 2.34 -14.49
CA TYR A 114 20.31 2.27 -15.63
C TYR A 114 19.63 2.16 -16.99
N ALA A 115 18.31 2.35 -17.08
CA ALA A 115 17.58 2.23 -18.34
C ALA A 115 18.15 3.15 -19.45
N ALA A 116 18.45 4.41 -19.11
CA ALA A 116 19.06 5.35 -20.06
C ALA A 116 20.46 4.90 -20.54
N ASP A 117 21.27 4.34 -19.63
CA ASP A 117 22.63 3.88 -19.95
C ASP A 117 22.60 2.62 -20.83
N ILE A 118 21.75 1.65 -20.47
CA ILE A 118 21.54 0.40 -21.23
C ILE A 118 21.00 0.74 -22.61
N GLY A 119 20.02 1.64 -22.71
CA GLY A 119 19.46 2.10 -23.99
C GLY A 119 20.54 2.70 -24.88
N ARG A 120 21.41 3.54 -24.32
CA ARG A 120 22.55 4.14 -25.06
C ARG A 120 23.53 3.08 -25.55
N VAL A 121 23.99 2.19 -24.70
CA VAL A 121 24.91 1.09 -25.12
C VAL A 121 24.26 0.23 -26.16
N SER A 122 22.94 0.09 -26.13
CA SER A 122 22.19 -0.63 -27.16
C SER A 122 21.92 0.16 -28.43
N GLY A 123 22.34 1.46 -28.52
CA GLY A 123 22.29 2.29 -29.71
C GLY A 123 21.21 3.37 -29.76
N ASP A 124 20.63 3.76 -28.62
CA ASP A 124 19.74 4.93 -28.56
C ASP A 124 20.53 6.24 -28.72
N PRO A 125 20.00 7.25 -29.45
CA PRO A 125 20.63 8.54 -29.63
C PRO A 125 20.64 9.38 -28.34
N LEU A 126 21.65 10.26 -28.21
CA LEU A 126 21.82 11.13 -27.04
C LEU A 126 20.82 12.30 -26.97
N HIS A 127 20.38 12.82 -28.14
CA HIS A 127 19.60 14.06 -28.24
C HIS A 127 18.25 13.86 -28.95
N ASN A 128 17.21 14.46 -28.38
CA ASN A 128 15.90 14.85 -28.95
C ASN A 128 15.00 13.79 -29.63
N THR A 129 15.17 12.51 -29.37
CA THR A 129 14.26 11.47 -29.86
C THR A 129 13.82 10.55 -28.73
N ILE A 130 12.71 9.85 -28.95
CA ILE A 130 12.24 8.81 -28.03
C ILE A 130 13.35 7.75 -27.93
N LYS A 131 13.85 7.53 -26.72
CA LYS A 131 14.87 6.52 -26.43
C LYS A 131 14.19 5.15 -26.30
N THR A 132 13.85 4.55 -27.42
CA THR A 132 12.97 3.36 -27.48
C THR A 132 13.51 2.18 -26.68
N ARG A 133 14.82 1.96 -26.72
CA ARG A 133 15.46 0.84 -26.01
C ARG A 133 15.52 1.11 -24.50
N ALA A 134 15.84 2.34 -24.10
CA ALA A 134 15.79 2.76 -22.72
C ALA A 134 14.36 2.62 -22.15
N VAL A 135 13.35 3.02 -22.91
CA VAL A 135 11.93 2.85 -22.55
C VAL A 135 11.58 1.37 -22.38
N ALA A 136 12.02 0.50 -23.27
CA ALA A 136 11.76 -0.94 -23.15
C ALA A 136 12.37 -1.53 -21.87
N VAL A 137 13.64 -1.20 -21.57
CA VAL A 137 14.32 -1.62 -20.34
C VAL A 137 13.61 -1.09 -19.11
N PHE A 138 13.20 0.18 -19.14
CA PHE A 138 12.43 0.81 -18.07
C PHE A 138 11.10 0.08 -17.81
N VAL A 139 10.31 -0.18 -18.85
CA VAL A 139 9.01 -0.86 -18.73
C VAL A 139 9.18 -2.26 -18.16
N VAL A 140 10.15 -3.03 -18.65
CA VAL A 140 10.46 -4.37 -18.09
C VAL A 140 10.86 -4.28 -16.64
N GLY A 141 11.77 -3.35 -16.28
CA GLY A 141 12.17 -3.12 -14.90
C GLY A 141 10.99 -2.73 -14.00
N PHE A 142 10.09 -1.89 -14.50
CA PHE A 142 8.92 -1.44 -13.75
C PHE A 142 7.91 -2.59 -13.49
N TRP A 143 7.65 -3.45 -14.48
CA TRP A 143 6.84 -4.65 -14.30
C TRP A 143 7.43 -5.62 -13.27
N ILE A 144 8.76 -5.86 -13.35
CA ILE A 144 9.46 -6.69 -12.35
C ILE A 144 9.34 -6.08 -10.96
N LEU A 145 9.46 -4.75 -10.84
CA LEU A 145 9.35 -4.04 -9.57
C LEU A 145 7.96 -4.21 -8.93
N ASP A 146 6.90 -4.08 -9.71
CA ASP A 146 5.54 -4.26 -9.23
C ASP A 146 5.24 -5.70 -8.81
N VAL A 147 5.68 -6.68 -9.61
CA VAL A 147 5.60 -8.10 -9.26
C VAL A 147 6.37 -8.37 -7.96
N ALA A 148 7.59 -7.85 -7.83
CA ALA A 148 8.43 -8.04 -6.65
C ALA A 148 7.84 -7.42 -5.39
N ASN A 149 7.29 -6.21 -5.49
CA ASN A 149 6.61 -5.53 -4.38
C ASN A 149 5.39 -6.34 -3.87
N ASN A 150 4.58 -6.85 -4.79
CA ASN A 150 3.44 -7.70 -4.45
C ASN A 150 3.88 -9.03 -3.84
N MET A 151 5.00 -9.61 -4.33
CA MET A 151 5.60 -10.82 -3.78
C MET A 151 6.18 -10.61 -2.38
N LEU A 152 6.60 -9.39 -2.02
CA LEU A 152 7.07 -9.03 -0.67
C LEU A 152 5.91 -8.81 0.30
N GLN A 153 4.92 -7.99 -0.09
CA GLN A 153 3.88 -7.50 0.82
C GLN A 153 3.01 -8.64 1.37
N GLY A 154 2.53 -9.52 0.51
CA GLY A 154 1.65 -10.63 0.88
C GLY A 154 2.29 -11.55 1.93
N PRO A 155 3.43 -12.20 1.63
CA PRO A 155 4.13 -13.06 2.58
C PRO A 155 4.61 -12.36 3.84
N CYS A 156 5.02 -11.07 3.81
CA CYS A 156 5.35 -10.31 5.01
C CYS A 156 4.15 -10.20 5.96
N ARG A 157 2.97 -9.84 5.45
CA ARG A 157 1.74 -9.75 6.27
C ARG A 157 1.30 -11.13 6.75
N ALA A 158 1.44 -12.17 5.92
CA ALA A 158 1.16 -13.54 6.32
C ALA A 158 2.10 -14.02 7.44
N LEU A 159 3.41 -13.69 7.36
CA LEU A 159 4.37 -13.98 8.42
C LEU A 159 4.03 -13.26 9.73
N LEU A 160 3.58 -12.00 9.67
CA LEU A 160 3.12 -11.28 10.85
C LEU A 160 1.89 -11.93 11.48
N ALA A 161 0.96 -12.43 10.66
CA ALA A 161 -0.20 -13.19 11.15
C ALA A 161 0.23 -14.50 11.81
N ASP A 162 1.14 -15.25 11.17
CA ASP A 162 1.70 -16.51 11.69
C ASP A 162 2.42 -16.27 13.04
N LEU A 163 3.18 -15.17 13.21
CA LEU A 163 3.83 -14.78 14.47
C LEU A 163 2.85 -14.32 15.56
N SER A 164 1.68 -13.85 15.18
CA SER A 164 0.64 -13.38 16.12
C SER A 164 -0.14 -14.54 16.75
N GLY A 165 -0.11 -15.73 16.15
CA GLY A 165 -0.86 -16.90 16.61
C GLY A 165 -2.36 -16.65 16.57
N THR A 166 -3.10 -17.20 17.52
CA THR A 166 -4.57 -17.09 17.63
C THR A 166 -5.06 -15.78 18.25
N SER A 167 -4.15 -14.92 18.74
CA SER A 167 -4.54 -13.68 19.43
C SER A 167 -4.93 -12.57 18.44
N ALA A 168 -6.23 -12.24 18.39
CA ALA A 168 -6.75 -11.16 17.56
C ALA A 168 -6.10 -9.81 17.89
N ARG A 169 -5.82 -9.53 19.17
CA ARG A 169 -5.12 -8.30 19.60
C ARG A 169 -3.70 -8.23 19.01
N ARG A 170 -2.93 -9.32 19.06
CA ARG A 170 -1.57 -9.37 18.51
C ARG A 170 -1.58 -9.18 17.00
N THR A 171 -2.53 -9.80 16.30
CA THR A 171 -2.70 -9.65 14.84
C THR A 171 -3.00 -8.19 14.47
N ARG A 172 -3.87 -7.50 15.22
CA ARG A 172 -4.14 -6.07 15.02
C ARG A 172 -2.89 -5.23 15.29
N THR A 173 -2.18 -5.47 16.39
CA THR A 173 -0.93 -4.75 16.72
C THR A 173 0.14 -4.98 15.64
N ALA A 174 0.30 -6.20 15.13
CA ALA A 174 1.27 -6.52 14.08
C ALA A 174 0.98 -5.75 12.78
N ASN A 175 -0.29 -5.69 12.36
CA ASN A 175 -0.68 -4.93 11.17
C ASN A 175 -0.61 -3.41 11.40
N ALA A 176 -0.85 -2.92 12.61
CA ALA A 176 -0.65 -1.52 12.97
C ALA A 176 0.84 -1.13 12.93
N LEU A 177 1.74 -1.98 13.42
CA LEU A 177 3.19 -1.79 13.29
C LEU A 177 3.63 -1.82 11.82
N TYR A 178 3.09 -2.72 11.01
CA TYR A 178 3.36 -2.73 9.58
C TYR A 178 2.96 -1.41 8.91
N SER A 179 1.77 -0.89 9.22
CA SER A 179 1.28 0.41 8.74
C SER A 179 2.15 1.57 9.24
N PHE A 180 2.62 1.53 10.49
CA PHE A 180 3.57 2.51 11.02
C PHE A 180 4.88 2.53 10.21
N PHE A 181 5.47 1.36 9.93
CA PHE A 181 6.69 1.29 9.13
C PHE A 181 6.46 1.66 7.66
N MET A 182 5.27 1.43 7.10
CA MET A 182 4.89 2.00 5.80
C MET A 182 4.97 3.52 5.83
N ALA A 183 4.45 4.16 6.87
CA ALA A 183 4.53 5.61 7.04
C ALA A 183 5.98 6.10 7.14
N VAL A 184 6.82 5.40 7.91
CA VAL A 184 8.26 5.72 7.99
C VAL A 184 8.91 5.65 6.61
N GLY A 185 8.63 4.60 5.83
CA GLY A 185 9.12 4.46 4.46
C GLY A 185 8.67 5.59 3.55
N ASN A 186 7.41 6.01 3.62
CA ASN A 186 6.88 7.15 2.86
C ASN A 186 7.62 8.45 3.18
N VAL A 187 7.77 8.77 4.47
CA VAL A 187 8.47 9.99 4.91
C VAL A 187 9.91 9.98 4.40
N LEU A 188 10.63 8.86 4.55
CA LEU A 188 11.99 8.70 4.05
C LEU A 188 12.06 8.85 2.52
N GLY A 189 11.10 8.26 1.78
CA GLY A 189 11.04 8.33 0.34
C GLY A 189 10.78 9.75 -0.18
N TYR A 190 9.79 10.44 0.36
CA TYR A 190 9.49 11.82 -0.01
C TYR A 190 10.62 12.78 0.39
N ALA A 191 11.25 12.58 1.56
CA ALA A 191 12.41 13.37 1.98
C ALA A 191 13.61 13.15 1.04
N ALA A 192 13.93 11.90 0.70
CA ALA A 192 15.01 11.58 -0.24
C ALA A 192 14.71 12.12 -1.64
N GLY A 193 13.47 11.96 -2.14
CA GLY A 193 13.03 12.47 -3.44
C GLY A 193 13.09 14.00 -3.54
N SER A 194 12.85 14.72 -2.44
CA SER A 194 12.94 16.19 -2.40
C SER A 194 14.38 16.70 -2.34
N PHE A 195 15.35 15.87 -1.95
CA PHE A 195 16.74 16.26 -1.78
C PHE A 195 17.54 16.12 -3.09
N SER A 196 17.72 17.22 -3.81
CA SER A 196 18.34 17.27 -5.14
C SER A 196 19.86 17.01 -5.19
N LYS A 197 20.53 16.83 -4.05
CA LYS A 197 22.00 16.71 -3.96
C LYS A 197 22.51 15.32 -3.63
N LEU A 198 21.63 14.29 -3.60
CA LEU A 198 22.03 12.91 -3.28
C LEU A 198 23.02 12.31 -4.29
N HIS A 199 22.99 12.74 -5.56
CA HIS A 199 23.98 12.34 -6.56
C HIS A 199 25.43 12.67 -6.16
N LYS A 200 25.66 13.60 -5.22
CA LYS A 200 27.00 13.88 -4.69
C LYS A 200 27.53 12.78 -3.78
N MET A 201 26.67 12.00 -3.15
CA MET A 201 27.04 10.83 -2.33
C MET A 201 27.46 9.65 -3.20
N PHE A 202 26.92 9.56 -4.44
CA PHE A 202 27.17 8.49 -5.36
C PHE A 202 27.66 9.03 -6.73
N PRO A 203 28.92 9.51 -6.82
CA PRO A 203 29.44 10.15 -8.04
C PRO A 203 29.34 9.26 -9.29
N PHE A 204 29.43 7.93 -9.12
CA PHE A 204 29.32 6.94 -10.20
C PHE A 204 27.91 6.84 -10.80
N ALA A 205 26.88 7.38 -10.13
CA ALA A 205 25.51 7.41 -10.65
C ALA A 205 25.36 8.35 -11.86
N ARG A 206 26.25 9.34 -12.00
CA ARG A 206 26.25 10.29 -13.13
C ARG A 206 27.01 9.69 -14.30
N THR A 207 26.32 9.58 -15.44
CA THR A 207 26.90 9.07 -16.70
C THR A 207 26.57 10.02 -17.85
N GLN A 208 27.12 9.79 -19.03
CA GLN A 208 26.84 10.63 -20.20
C GLN A 208 25.38 10.53 -20.69
N ALA A 209 24.69 9.40 -20.43
CA ALA A 209 23.29 9.18 -20.79
C ALA A 209 22.32 9.60 -19.69
N CYS A 210 22.84 9.89 -18.50
CA CYS A 210 22.09 10.14 -17.27
C CYS A 210 22.43 11.54 -16.73
N ASP A 211 21.51 12.48 -16.85
CA ASP A 211 21.62 13.85 -16.35
C ASP A 211 21.59 13.92 -14.82
N LEU A 212 21.59 15.12 -14.27
CA LEU A 212 21.54 15.32 -12.80
C LEU A 212 20.29 14.76 -12.15
N TYR A 213 19.14 14.81 -12.84
CA TYR A 213 17.89 14.27 -12.33
C TYR A 213 17.95 12.74 -12.26
N CYS A 214 18.36 12.10 -13.35
CA CYS A 214 18.56 10.67 -13.42
C CYS A 214 19.59 10.17 -12.38
N ALA A 215 20.71 10.88 -12.19
CA ALA A 215 21.72 10.53 -11.21
C ALA A 215 21.19 10.64 -9.76
N ASN A 216 20.36 11.63 -9.48
CA ASN A 216 19.69 11.76 -8.19
C ASN A 216 18.68 10.62 -7.95
N LEU A 217 17.90 10.25 -8.96
CA LEU A 217 16.98 9.12 -8.93
C LEU A 217 17.72 7.81 -8.62
N LYS A 218 18.83 7.52 -9.33
CA LYS A 218 19.67 6.34 -9.03
C LYS A 218 20.13 6.31 -7.60
N SER A 219 20.60 7.46 -7.08
CA SER A 219 21.08 7.57 -5.69
C SER A 219 19.98 7.30 -4.67
N CYS A 220 18.77 7.81 -4.90
CA CYS A 220 17.59 7.52 -4.07
C CYS A 220 17.26 6.02 -4.09
N PHE A 221 17.31 5.39 -5.25
CA PHE A 221 17.04 3.97 -5.40
C PHE A 221 18.09 3.09 -4.73
N PHE A 222 19.38 3.46 -4.77
CA PHE A 222 20.41 2.73 -4.01
C PHE A 222 20.15 2.75 -2.52
N LEU A 223 19.72 3.90 -1.96
CA LEU A 223 19.35 4.00 -0.55
C LEU A 223 18.12 3.13 -0.23
N SER A 224 17.13 3.09 -1.12
CA SER A 224 15.93 2.26 -0.97
C SER A 224 16.28 0.76 -0.95
N ILE A 225 17.12 0.31 -1.91
CA ILE A 225 17.57 -1.10 -1.96
C ILE A 225 18.37 -1.43 -0.69
N ALA A 226 19.31 -0.57 -0.29
CA ALA A 226 20.13 -0.81 0.89
C ALA A 226 19.24 -0.96 2.14
N LEU A 227 18.28 -0.07 2.35
CA LEU A 227 17.34 -0.16 3.46
C LEU A 227 16.52 -1.45 3.42
N LEU A 228 15.93 -1.80 2.28
CA LEU A 228 15.13 -3.02 2.12
C LEU A 228 15.95 -4.27 2.43
N LEU A 229 17.16 -4.38 1.87
CA LEU A 229 18.02 -5.55 2.07
C LEU A 229 18.49 -5.66 3.52
N ILE A 230 18.91 -4.56 4.15
CA ILE A 230 19.34 -4.54 5.56
C ILE A 230 18.19 -5.01 6.46
N LEU A 231 16.99 -4.44 6.31
CA LEU A 231 15.83 -4.81 7.13
C LEU A 231 15.43 -6.28 6.91
N THR A 232 15.49 -6.75 5.65
CA THR A 232 15.19 -8.17 5.33
C THR A 232 16.22 -9.11 5.94
N ILE A 233 17.52 -8.79 5.86
CA ILE A 233 18.59 -9.59 6.47
C ILE A 233 18.44 -9.65 7.99
N ILE A 234 18.18 -8.50 8.65
CA ILE A 234 17.95 -8.46 10.10
C ILE A 234 16.75 -9.33 10.48
N ALA A 235 15.63 -9.22 9.73
CA ALA A 235 14.46 -10.04 9.98
C ALA A 235 14.75 -11.55 9.85
N PHE A 236 15.53 -11.95 8.86
CA PHE A 236 15.88 -13.35 8.65
C PHE A 236 16.90 -13.89 9.65
N ALA A 237 17.81 -13.06 10.14
CA ALA A 237 18.75 -13.43 11.18
C ALA A 237 18.06 -13.63 12.55
N THR A 238 16.99 -12.89 12.81
CA THR A 238 16.35 -12.83 14.14
C THR A 238 15.08 -13.66 14.27
N VAL A 239 14.37 -13.89 13.15
CA VAL A 239 13.08 -14.59 13.16
C VAL A 239 13.19 -15.88 12.36
N HIS A 240 13.13 -17.01 13.06
CA HIS A 240 13.10 -18.33 12.43
C HIS A 240 11.66 -18.79 12.27
N GLU A 241 11.34 -19.29 11.08
CA GLU A 241 10.05 -19.88 10.75
C GLU A 241 10.18 -21.41 10.77
N THR A 242 9.22 -22.11 11.37
CA THR A 242 9.19 -23.57 11.37
C THR A 242 8.84 -24.10 9.98
N PRO A 243 9.64 -24.99 9.38
CA PRO A 243 9.32 -25.62 8.10
C PRO A 243 8.03 -26.44 8.20
N LEU A 244 7.24 -26.42 7.13
CA LEU A 244 6.06 -27.26 7.02
C LEU A 244 6.48 -28.71 6.63
N ASN A 245 5.88 -29.70 7.27
CA ASN A 245 6.20 -31.09 6.99
C ASN A 245 5.47 -31.55 5.70
N ARG A 246 6.16 -32.25 4.80
CA ARG A 246 5.58 -32.75 3.52
C ARG A 246 4.42 -33.72 3.74
N ALA A 247 4.44 -34.46 4.83
CA ALA A 247 3.37 -35.41 5.17
C ALA A 247 2.01 -34.69 5.38
N ASP A 248 2.05 -33.47 5.95
CA ASP A 248 0.84 -32.69 6.23
C ASP A 248 0.20 -32.15 4.95
N ILE A 249 0.99 -31.93 3.89
CA ILE A 249 0.50 -31.45 2.59
C ILE A 249 -0.08 -32.57 1.76
N ALA A 250 0.51 -33.76 1.77
CA ALA A 250 0.06 -34.90 0.97
C ALA A 250 -1.39 -35.32 1.26
N VAL A 251 -1.86 -35.08 2.50
CA VAL A 251 -3.25 -35.32 2.92
C VAL A 251 -4.24 -34.32 2.32
N VAL A 252 -3.75 -33.08 1.98
CA VAL A 252 -4.58 -31.98 1.48
C VAL A 252 -4.58 -31.92 -0.06
N GLU A 253 -3.54 -32.44 -0.72
CA GLU A 253 -3.26 -32.23 -2.15
C GLU A 253 -3.72 -33.35 -3.10
N ALA A 254 -4.63 -34.22 -2.72
CA ALA A 254 -5.13 -35.23 -3.64
C ALA A 254 -5.73 -34.60 -4.92
N GLY A 255 -4.82 -34.11 -5.82
CA GLY A 255 -5.06 -34.01 -7.26
C GLY A 255 -5.88 -32.86 -7.82
N GLN A 256 -6.12 -31.75 -7.10
CA GLN A 256 -6.89 -30.64 -7.69
C GLN A 256 -6.00 -29.51 -8.24
N PRO A 257 -6.26 -28.99 -9.48
CA PRO A 257 -5.51 -27.88 -10.05
C PRO A 257 -5.70 -26.59 -9.26
N PHE A 258 -4.69 -25.70 -9.28
CA PHE A 258 -4.67 -24.40 -8.58
C PHE A 258 -5.98 -23.61 -8.75
N TYR A 259 -6.50 -23.51 -9.96
CA TYR A 259 -7.75 -22.80 -10.24
C TYR A 259 -8.96 -23.38 -9.50
N SER A 260 -9.06 -24.71 -9.43
CA SER A 260 -10.14 -25.38 -8.71
C SER A 260 -10.04 -25.12 -7.20
N GLN A 261 -8.82 -25.17 -6.64
CA GLN A 261 -8.60 -24.91 -5.22
C GLN A 261 -8.87 -23.44 -4.88
N MET A 262 -8.43 -22.50 -5.72
CA MET A 262 -8.72 -21.08 -5.54
C MET A 262 -10.22 -20.80 -5.63
N MET A 263 -10.93 -21.37 -6.61
CA MET A 263 -12.38 -21.23 -6.71
C MET A 263 -13.10 -21.86 -5.52
N ASN A 264 -12.65 -23.02 -5.05
CA ASN A 264 -13.20 -23.65 -3.84
C ASN A 264 -12.93 -22.80 -2.59
N ALA A 265 -11.74 -22.19 -2.47
CA ALA A 265 -11.44 -21.28 -1.39
C ALA A 265 -12.39 -20.06 -1.40
N PHE A 266 -12.67 -19.47 -2.57
CA PHE A 266 -13.66 -18.41 -2.71
C PHE A 266 -15.07 -18.86 -2.31
N ARG A 267 -15.51 -20.06 -2.75
CA ARG A 267 -16.82 -20.61 -2.41
C ARG A 267 -16.97 -20.94 -0.92
N GLN A 268 -15.87 -21.28 -0.26
CA GLN A 268 -15.84 -21.62 1.17
C GLN A 268 -15.70 -20.39 2.08
N LEU A 269 -15.50 -19.18 1.52
CA LEU A 269 -15.44 -17.95 2.31
C LEU A 269 -16.73 -17.78 3.10
N ARG A 270 -16.59 -17.67 4.42
CA ARG A 270 -17.72 -17.42 5.32
C ARG A 270 -18.23 -15.98 5.17
N ARG A 271 -19.48 -15.75 5.55
CA ARG A 271 -20.13 -14.42 5.52
C ARG A 271 -19.28 -13.29 6.10
N PRO A 272 -18.54 -13.44 7.23
CA PRO A 272 -17.67 -12.38 7.76
C PRO A 272 -16.64 -11.88 6.75
N MET A 273 -16.03 -12.80 5.99
CA MET A 273 -15.03 -12.44 4.98
C MET A 273 -15.64 -11.71 3.78
N TRP A 274 -16.81 -12.15 3.30
CA TRP A 274 -17.51 -11.46 2.21
C TRP A 274 -17.90 -10.03 2.59
N VAL A 275 -18.39 -9.81 3.81
CA VAL A 275 -18.69 -8.48 4.32
C VAL A 275 -17.42 -7.62 4.39
N LEU A 276 -16.31 -8.21 4.87
CA LEU A 276 -15.00 -7.53 4.91
C LEU A 276 -14.54 -7.11 3.51
N LEU A 277 -14.66 -8.00 2.51
CA LEU A 277 -14.29 -7.70 1.13
C LEU A 277 -15.14 -6.55 0.55
N LEU A 278 -16.45 -6.56 0.79
CA LEU A 278 -17.37 -5.50 0.34
C LEU A 278 -17.00 -4.16 0.97
N VAL A 279 -16.82 -4.12 2.29
CA VAL A 279 -16.45 -2.91 3.03
C VAL A 279 -15.07 -2.41 2.58
N THR A 280 -14.11 -3.31 2.35
CA THR A 280 -12.78 -2.94 1.83
C THR A 280 -12.86 -2.39 0.41
N CYS A 281 -13.66 -2.98 -0.47
CA CYS A 281 -13.88 -2.52 -1.83
C CYS A 281 -14.43 -1.07 -1.85
N LEU A 282 -15.48 -0.80 -1.09
CA LEU A 282 -16.07 0.53 -0.97
C LEU A 282 -15.09 1.54 -0.36
N ASN A 283 -14.30 1.12 0.62
CA ASN A 283 -13.25 1.96 1.20
C ASN A 283 -12.24 2.43 0.14
N TRP A 284 -11.84 1.53 -0.77
CA TRP A 284 -10.90 1.86 -1.83
C TRP A 284 -11.52 2.65 -2.99
N ILE A 285 -12.83 2.49 -3.26
CA ILE A 285 -13.56 3.43 -4.14
C ILE A 285 -13.54 4.84 -3.53
N GLY A 286 -13.65 4.95 -2.21
CA GLY A 286 -13.55 6.23 -1.50
C GLY A 286 -12.15 6.86 -1.58
N TRP A 287 -11.12 6.07 -1.35
CA TRP A 287 -9.74 6.54 -1.27
C TRP A 287 -9.10 6.84 -2.62
N PHE A 288 -9.33 5.99 -3.59
CA PHE A 288 -8.48 5.94 -4.78
C PHE A 288 -8.57 7.20 -5.65
N PRO A 289 -9.73 7.87 -5.82
CA PRO A 289 -9.79 9.14 -6.53
C PRO A 289 -8.86 10.20 -5.95
N PHE A 290 -8.80 10.30 -4.62
CA PHE A 290 -7.91 11.25 -3.96
C PHE A 290 -6.44 10.87 -4.16
N LEU A 291 -6.07 9.62 -3.91
CA LEU A 291 -4.68 9.15 -4.09
C LEU A 291 -4.18 9.28 -5.54
N LEU A 292 -5.08 9.24 -6.51
CA LEU A 292 -4.73 9.38 -7.92
C LEU A 292 -4.51 10.85 -8.32
N PHE A 293 -5.26 11.78 -7.72
CA PHE A 293 -5.33 13.17 -8.17
C PHE A 293 -4.96 14.21 -7.10
N ASP A 294 -4.47 13.81 -5.93
CA ASP A 294 -4.23 14.71 -4.80
C ASP A 294 -3.27 15.87 -5.11
N THR A 295 -2.14 15.59 -5.77
CA THR A 295 -1.17 16.60 -6.16
C THR A 295 -1.65 17.43 -7.36
N ASP A 296 -2.37 16.83 -8.29
CA ASP A 296 -3.00 17.54 -9.43
C ASP A 296 -4.11 18.46 -8.93
N TRP A 297 -4.92 18.04 -7.94
CA TRP A 297 -5.90 18.87 -7.26
C TRP A 297 -5.26 20.12 -6.62
N MET A 298 -4.14 19.95 -5.94
CA MET A 298 -3.39 21.09 -5.40
C MET A 298 -2.93 22.03 -6.51
N GLY A 299 -2.41 21.50 -7.63
CA GLY A 299 -1.94 22.29 -8.76
C GLY A 299 -3.03 23.07 -9.47
N ARG A 300 -4.15 22.40 -9.78
CA ARG A 300 -5.24 22.96 -10.60
C ARG A 300 -6.26 23.74 -9.78
N GLU A 301 -6.89 23.08 -8.80
CA GLU A 301 -8.02 23.67 -8.09
C GLU A 301 -7.59 24.64 -7.00
N VAL A 302 -6.55 24.32 -6.23
CA VAL A 302 -6.11 25.16 -5.12
C VAL A 302 -5.21 26.31 -5.61
N TYR A 303 -4.18 26.01 -6.42
CA TYR A 303 -3.26 27.01 -6.95
C TYR A 303 -3.74 27.69 -8.24
N GLY A 304 -4.68 27.10 -8.97
CA GLY A 304 -5.22 27.65 -10.21
C GLY A 304 -4.23 27.59 -11.38
N GLY A 305 -3.25 26.69 -11.31
CA GLY A 305 -2.29 26.42 -12.37
C GLY A 305 -2.84 25.52 -13.46
N THR A 306 -2.12 25.43 -14.57
CA THR A 306 -2.37 24.49 -15.67
C THR A 306 -1.06 23.80 -16.02
N VAL A 307 -1.14 22.52 -16.38
CA VAL A 307 0.04 21.78 -16.84
C VAL A 307 0.60 22.45 -18.09
N GLY A 308 1.90 22.72 -18.11
CA GLY A 308 2.60 23.34 -19.24
C GLY A 308 3.60 24.41 -18.80
N GLU A 309 4.19 25.09 -19.78
CA GLU A 309 5.16 26.16 -19.55
C GLU A 309 4.48 27.51 -19.28
N GLY A 310 5.25 28.46 -18.72
CA GLY A 310 4.78 29.81 -18.47
C GLY A 310 4.30 30.07 -17.04
N PRO A 311 3.65 31.22 -16.78
CA PRO A 311 3.27 31.63 -15.43
C PRO A 311 2.27 30.69 -14.74
N ARG A 312 1.29 30.16 -15.49
CA ARG A 312 0.31 29.19 -14.97
C ARG A 312 0.94 27.82 -14.71
N GLY A 313 1.93 27.41 -15.54
CA GLY A 313 2.70 26.19 -15.29
C GLY A 313 3.52 26.28 -13.99
N ARG A 314 4.14 27.43 -13.72
CA ARG A 314 4.86 27.66 -12.45
C ARG A 314 3.94 27.57 -11.22
N LEU A 315 2.71 28.11 -11.32
CA LEU A 315 1.72 27.97 -10.24
C LEU A 315 1.32 26.49 -10.04
N TYR A 316 1.12 25.76 -11.13
CA TYR A 316 0.84 24.33 -11.07
C TYR A 316 1.96 23.57 -10.35
N ASP A 317 3.22 23.81 -10.73
CA ASP A 317 4.38 23.15 -10.10
C ASP A 317 4.50 23.49 -8.60
N LEU A 318 4.21 24.74 -8.22
CA LEU A 318 4.16 25.13 -6.81
C LEU A 318 3.05 24.38 -6.06
N GLY A 319 1.89 24.19 -6.70
CA GLY A 319 0.79 23.43 -6.14
C GLY A 319 1.13 21.95 -5.98
N VAL A 320 1.73 21.32 -6.99
CA VAL A 320 2.18 19.92 -6.92
C VAL A 320 3.21 19.72 -5.80
N ARG A 321 4.17 20.65 -5.65
CA ARG A 321 5.13 20.60 -4.52
C ARG A 321 4.44 20.74 -3.17
N ALA A 322 3.44 21.63 -3.06
CA ALA A 322 2.63 21.73 -1.85
C ALA A 322 1.81 20.47 -1.57
N GLY A 323 1.28 19.81 -2.60
CA GLY A 323 0.62 18.51 -2.51
C GLY A 323 1.56 17.41 -2.00
N SER A 324 2.78 17.37 -2.52
CA SER A 324 3.82 16.44 -2.02
C SER A 324 4.17 16.66 -0.54
N LEU A 325 4.21 17.92 -0.09
CA LEU A 325 4.33 18.26 1.33
C LEU A 325 3.10 17.75 2.11
N GLY A 326 1.90 17.88 1.54
CA GLY A 326 0.66 17.34 2.10
C GLY A 326 0.72 15.83 2.30
N LEU A 327 1.21 15.07 1.30
CA LEU A 327 1.42 13.62 1.39
C LEU A 327 2.45 13.24 2.47
N MET A 328 3.49 14.04 2.66
CA MET A 328 4.44 13.84 3.74
C MET A 328 3.77 14.05 5.11
N LEU A 329 2.97 15.11 5.29
CA LEU A 329 2.19 15.35 6.52
C LEU A 329 1.17 14.23 6.77
N ASN A 330 0.47 13.79 5.72
CA ASN A 330 -0.41 12.63 5.78
C ASN A 330 0.33 11.40 6.32
N SER A 331 1.52 11.12 5.80
CA SER A 331 2.33 9.97 6.23
C SER A 331 2.80 10.08 7.68
N VAL A 332 3.14 11.27 8.16
CA VAL A 332 3.47 11.48 9.58
C VAL A 332 2.27 11.17 10.47
N VAL A 333 1.09 11.70 10.15
CA VAL A 333 -0.14 11.45 10.92
C VAL A 333 -0.54 9.98 10.84
N LEU A 334 -0.42 9.36 9.65
CA LEU A 334 -0.62 7.92 9.45
C LEU A 334 0.25 7.10 10.40
N GLY A 335 1.54 7.43 10.50
CA GLY A 335 2.46 6.75 11.39
C GLY A 335 2.06 6.87 12.86
N LEU A 336 1.78 8.09 13.32
CA LEU A 336 1.36 8.34 14.70
C LEU A 336 0.04 7.62 15.03
N MET A 337 -0.95 7.71 14.13
CA MET A 337 -2.24 7.04 14.31
C MET A 337 -2.09 5.51 14.30
N SER A 338 -1.20 4.96 13.47
CA SER A 338 -0.94 3.52 13.42
C SER A 338 -0.48 2.97 14.78
N LEU A 339 0.36 3.70 15.52
CA LEU A 339 0.75 3.32 16.87
C LEU A 339 -0.42 3.40 17.86
N GLY A 340 -1.36 4.32 17.61
CA GLY A 340 -2.54 4.53 18.46
C GLY A 340 -3.74 3.64 18.15
N VAL A 341 -3.75 2.82 17.10
CA VAL A 341 -4.92 2.06 16.63
C VAL A 341 -5.59 1.23 17.72
N GLU A 342 -4.81 0.51 18.53
CA GLU A 342 -5.34 -0.32 19.63
C GLU A 342 -5.91 0.54 20.78
N PHE A 343 -5.29 1.68 21.07
CA PHE A 343 -5.77 2.60 22.10
C PHE A 343 -7.09 3.24 21.67
N PHE A 344 -7.15 3.82 20.48
CA PHE A 344 -8.37 4.44 19.96
C PHE A 344 -9.47 3.40 19.72
N GLY A 345 -9.11 2.20 19.25
CA GLY A 345 -10.07 1.11 19.06
C GLY A 345 -10.80 0.74 20.36
N ARG A 346 -10.08 0.71 21.50
CA ARG A 346 -10.69 0.47 22.82
C ARG A 346 -11.53 1.66 23.26
N GLY A 347 -11.04 2.88 23.11
CA GLY A 347 -11.74 4.11 23.51
C GLY A 347 -13.08 4.31 22.79
N VAL A 348 -13.16 3.94 21.52
CA VAL A 348 -14.39 4.08 20.70
C VAL A 348 -15.33 2.87 20.84
N GLY A 349 -14.93 1.84 21.57
CA GLY A 349 -15.75 0.64 21.80
C GLY A 349 -15.63 -0.43 20.70
N GLY A 350 -14.47 -0.55 20.10
CA GLY A 350 -14.10 -1.65 19.22
C GLY A 350 -13.73 -1.24 17.77
N VAL A 351 -13.08 -2.17 17.11
CA VAL A 351 -12.54 -2.00 15.74
C VAL A 351 -13.59 -1.61 14.71
N LYS A 352 -14.81 -2.17 14.85
CA LYS A 352 -15.95 -1.90 13.98
C LYS A 352 -16.36 -0.42 14.04
N ARG A 353 -16.48 0.15 15.25
CA ARG A 353 -16.84 1.57 15.44
C ARG A 353 -15.72 2.48 15.00
N LEU A 354 -14.47 2.10 15.26
CA LEU A 354 -13.32 2.86 14.82
C LEU A 354 -13.32 2.95 13.28
N TRP A 355 -13.47 1.81 12.57
CA TRP A 355 -13.45 1.81 11.12
C TRP A 355 -14.62 2.60 10.52
N GLY A 356 -15.84 2.44 11.05
CA GLY A 356 -16.99 3.23 10.62
C GLY A 356 -16.77 4.74 10.83
N GLY A 357 -16.29 5.15 12.02
CA GLY A 357 -16.04 6.55 12.35
C GLY A 357 -14.99 7.21 11.45
N VAL A 358 -13.87 6.52 11.16
CA VAL A 358 -12.83 7.09 10.28
C VAL A 358 -13.26 7.16 8.82
N ASN A 359 -14.22 6.32 8.37
CA ASN A 359 -14.77 6.45 7.03
C ASN A 359 -15.70 7.67 6.90
N PHE A 360 -16.44 8.03 7.94
CA PHE A 360 -17.16 9.32 7.96
C PHE A 360 -16.19 10.50 7.99
N LEU A 361 -15.07 10.39 8.73
CA LEU A 361 -14.02 11.41 8.69
C LEU A 361 -13.42 11.54 7.27
N LEU A 362 -13.16 10.44 6.57
CA LEU A 362 -12.71 10.45 5.18
C LEU A 362 -13.73 11.12 4.28
N ALA A 363 -15.02 10.77 4.39
CA ALA A 363 -16.09 11.38 3.62
C ALA A 363 -16.18 12.90 3.85
N LEU A 364 -16.04 13.33 5.10
CA LEU A 364 -16.01 14.75 5.45
C LEU A 364 -14.79 15.44 4.84
N CYS A 365 -13.60 14.87 4.95
CA CYS A 365 -12.40 15.45 4.36
C CYS A 365 -12.51 15.59 2.84
N LEU A 366 -13.03 14.56 2.15
CA LEU A 366 -13.26 14.61 0.71
C LEU A 366 -14.32 15.67 0.32
N ALA A 367 -15.37 15.83 1.09
CA ALA A 367 -16.34 16.89 0.90
C ALA A 367 -15.72 18.29 1.12
N LEU A 368 -14.84 18.44 2.10
CA LEU A 368 -14.13 19.68 2.39
C LEU A 368 -13.11 20.06 1.30
N THR A 369 -12.61 19.13 0.47
CA THR A 369 -11.80 19.47 -0.70
C THR A 369 -12.57 20.35 -1.66
N VAL A 370 -13.88 20.09 -1.85
CA VAL A 370 -14.76 20.92 -2.67
C VAL A 370 -14.88 22.33 -2.10
N LEU A 371 -15.02 22.46 -0.77
CA LEU A 371 -15.08 23.76 -0.10
C LEU A 371 -13.78 24.54 -0.29
N VAL A 372 -12.63 23.92 -0.06
CA VAL A 372 -11.30 24.54 -0.24
C VAL A 372 -11.13 25.00 -1.69
N SER A 373 -11.52 24.17 -2.66
CA SER A 373 -11.44 24.53 -4.08
C SER A 373 -12.32 25.73 -4.44
N LYS A 374 -13.56 25.78 -3.91
CA LYS A 374 -14.47 26.93 -4.10
C LYS A 374 -13.91 28.21 -3.47
N LEU A 375 -13.37 28.13 -2.26
CA LEU A 375 -12.72 29.27 -1.61
C LEU A 375 -11.51 29.76 -2.41
N ALA A 376 -10.68 28.86 -2.92
CA ALA A 376 -9.55 29.21 -3.77
C ALA A 376 -10.00 29.83 -5.09
N ALA A 377 -11.06 29.34 -5.72
CA ALA A 377 -11.64 29.91 -6.93
C ALA A 377 -12.22 31.31 -6.67
N SER A 378 -12.98 31.49 -5.59
CA SER A 378 -13.55 32.81 -5.20
C SER A 378 -12.46 33.84 -4.93
N TRP A 379 -11.39 33.44 -4.23
CA TRP A 379 -10.24 34.31 -4.00
C TRP A 379 -9.54 34.72 -5.30
N ARG A 380 -9.28 33.78 -6.22
CA ARG A 380 -8.72 34.10 -7.55
C ARG A 380 -9.60 35.06 -8.33
N HIS A 381 -10.94 34.87 -8.27
CA HIS A 381 -11.87 35.76 -8.94
C HIS A 381 -11.82 37.19 -8.38
N SER A 382 -11.63 37.38 -7.07
CA SER A 382 -11.49 38.70 -6.44
C SER A 382 -10.21 39.45 -6.86
N LEU A 383 -9.18 38.76 -7.37
CA LEU A 383 -7.94 39.35 -7.86
C LEU A 383 -8.01 39.81 -9.32
N GLY A 384 -9.16 39.77 -9.97
CA GLY A 384 -9.31 40.27 -11.35
C GLY A 384 -8.47 39.54 -12.40
N GLY A 385 -8.01 38.30 -12.12
CA GLY A 385 -7.23 37.47 -13.07
C GLY A 385 -5.73 37.54 -12.88
N GLU A 386 -5.23 38.24 -11.87
CA GLU A 386 -3.81 38.19 -11.50
C GLU A 386 -3.42 36.78 -11.01
N LEU A 387 -2.21 36.34 -11.42
CA LEU A 387 -1.70 35.01 -11.15
C LEU A 387 -0.87 35.03 -9.85
N HIS A 388 -1.53 34.80 -8.72
CA HIS A 388 -0.90 34.69 -7.41
C HIS A 388 -1.12 33.31 -6.77
N PRO A 389 -0.15 32.79 -6.00
CA PRO A 389 -0.36 31.60 -5.18
C PRO A 389 -1.46 31.87 -4.14
N PRO A 390 -2.19 30.82 -3.69
CA PRO A 390 -3.28 30.97 -2.74
C PRO A 390 -2.78 31.55 -1.41
N PRO A 391 -3.62 32.32 -0.68
CA PRO A 391 -3.27 32.85 0.62
C PRO A 391 -2.97 31.73 1.61
N ILE A 392 -2.17 32.05 2.64
CA ILE A 392 -1.69 31.08 3.64
C ILE A 392 -2.85 30.29 4.26
N GLY A 393 -4.01 30.92 4.51
CA GLY A 393 -5.18 30.24 5.08
C GLY A 393 -5.76 29.11 4.19
N ILE A 394 -5.88 29.34 2.89
CA ILE A 394 -6.36 28.33 1.93
C ILE A 394 -5.33 27.21 1.80
N LYS A 395 -4.04 27.55 1.68
CA LYS A 395 -2.95 26.59 1.63
C LYS A 395 -2.90 25.72 2.91
N ALA A 396 -2.98 26.34 4.08
CA ALA A 396 -2.99 25.64 5.35
C ALA A 396 -4.22 24.73 5.50
N GLY A 397 -5.40 25.20 5.06
CA GLY A 397 -6.62 24.40 5.04
C GLY A 397 -6.47 23.13 4.17
N ALA A 398 -5.91 23.28 2.96
CA ALA A 398 -5.65 22.14 2.08
C ALA A 398 -4.64 21.16 2.72
N LEU A 399 -3.52 21.64 3.25
CA LEU A 399 -2.51 20.80 3.91
C LEU A 399 -3.05 20.11 5.17
N SER A 400 -3.95 20.77 5.92
CA SER A 400 -4.62 20.17 7.07
C SER A 400 -5.52 19.01 6.66
N LEU A 401 -6.20 19.08 5.51
CA LEU A 401 -6.98 17.95 4.98
C LEU A 401 -6.09 16.75 4.68
N PHE A 402 -4.93 16.96 4.03
CA PHE A 402 -3.95 15.89 3.83
C PHE A 402 -3.53 15.26 5.17
N ALA A 403 -3.17 16.08 6.15
CA ALA A 403 -2.74 15.60 7.46
C ALA A 403 -3.84 14.78 8.15
N VAL A 404 -5.08 15.30 8.22
CA VAL A 404 -6.21 14.63 8.88
C VAL A 404 -6.56 13.32 8.18
N MET A 405 -6.48 13.25 6.85
CA MET A 405 -6.68 12.01 6.08
C MET A 405 -5.65 10.92 6.42
N GLY A 406 -4.53 11.24 7.04
CA GLY A 406 -3.61 10.22 7.60
C GLY A 406 -4.26 9.33 8.65
N VAL A 407 -5.26 9.83 9.39
CA VAL A 407 -6.00 9.05 10.41
C VAL A 407 -6.79 7.89 9.76
N PRO A 408 -7.72 8.12 8.82
CA PRO A 408 -8.44 7.02 8.19
C PRO A 408 -7.51 6.13 7.33
N LEU A 409 -6.41 6.66 6.78
CA LEU A 409 -5.47 5.85 6.00
C LEU A 409 -4.72 4.83 6.87
N ALA A 410 -4.36 5.18 8.11
CA ALA A 410 -3.75 4.25 9.06
C ALA A 410 -4.65 3.05 9.36
N ILE A 411 -5.95 3.30 9.50
CA ILE A 411 -6.94 2.26 9.73
C ILE A 411 -7.12 1.40 8.46
N THR A 412 -7.18 2.03 7.29
CA THR A 412 -7.29 1.34 5.99
C THR A 412 -6.11 0.38 5.75
N TYR A 413 -4.90 0.74 6.16
CA TYR A 413 -3.71 -0.11 5.98
C TYR A 413 -3.50 -1.16 7.07
N SER A 414 -4.23 -1.10 8.19
CA SER A 414 -4.04 -2.02 9.31
C SER A 414 -5.24 -2.95 9.54
N ILE A 415 -6.44 -2.41 9.72
CA ILE A 415 -7.63 -3.14 10.19
C ILE A 415 -8.12 -4.20 9.19
N PRO A 416 -8.29 -3.92 7.87
CA PRO A 416 -8.76 -4.93 6.92
C PRO A 416 -7.87 -6.17 6.89
N PHE A 417 -6.56 -5.98 6.91
CA PHE A 417 -5.59 -7.08 6.90
C PHE A 417 -5.60 -7.88 8.21
N ALA A 418 -5.75 -7.20 9.35
CA ALA A 418 -5.90 -7.85 10.64
C ALA A 418 -7.18 -8.70 10.70
N LEU A 419 -8.31 -8.14 10.26
CA LEU A 419 -9.59 -8.86 10.23
C LEU A 419 -9.58 -10.03 9.24
N ALA A 420 -8.97 -9.87 8.06
CA ALA A 420 -8.82 -10.97 7.11
C ALA A 420 -8.03 -12.14 7.72
N SER A 421 -6.94 -11.84 8.42
CA SER A 421 -6.14 -12.83 9.12
C SER A 421 -6.92 -13.52 10.26
N ILE A 422 -7.70 -12.75 11.05
CA ILE A 422 -8.52 -13.28 12.13
C ILE A 422 -9.65 -14.18 11.60
N PHE A 423 -10.36 -13.74 10.56
CA PHE A 423 -11.44 -14.51 9.96
C PHE A 423 -10.95 -15.75 9.21
N CYS A 424 -9.70 -15.73 8.71
CA CYS A 424 -9.05 -16.89 8.10
C CYS A 424 -8.86 -18.03 9.10
N HIS A 425 -8.40 -17.74 10.32
CA HIS A 425 -8.23 -18.75 11.37
C HIS A 425 -9.54 -19.53 11.64
N SER A 426 -10.68 -18.87 11.52
CA SER A 426 -12.00 -19.51 11.73
C SER A 426 -12.52 -20.30 10.53
N SER A 427 -11.93 -20.14 9.34
CA SER A 427 -12.41 -20.76 8.09
C SER A 427 -11.53 -21.89 7.57
N GLY A 428 -10.32 -22.10 8.13
CA GLY A 428 -9.40 -23.13 7.68
C GLY A 428 -8.68 -22.83 6.35
N ALA A 429 -8.87 -21.63 5.77
CA ALA A 429 -8.12 -21.19 4.59
C ALA A 429 -6.70 -20.73 4.99
N GLY A 430 -5.71 -20.87 4.09
CA GLY A 430 -4.37 -20.39 4.34
C GLY A 430 -4.29 -18.85 4.50
N GLN A 431 -3.42 -18.35 5.36
CA GLN A 431 -3.26 -16.92 5.63
C GLN A 431 -2.86 -16.14 4.37
N GLY A 432 -1.92 -16.68 3.58
CA GLY A 432 -1.45 -16.03 2.37
C GLY A 432 -2.54 -15.91 1.31
N LEU A 433 -3.33 -16.97 1.11
CA LEU A 433 -4.44 -16.94 0.16
C LEU A 433 -5.52 -15.96 0.59
N SER A 434 -5.89 -15.92 1.88
CA SER A 434 -6.91 -15.01 2.40
C SER A 434 -6.50 -13.54 2.24
N LEU A 435 -5.23 -13.21 2.47
CA LEU A 435 -4.69 -11.87 2.24
C LEU A 435 -4.62 -11.54 0.74
N GLY A 436 -4.33 -12.54 -0.12
CA GLY A 436 -4.41 -12.39 -1.57
C GLY A 436 -5.82 -12.08 -2.06
N VAL A 437 -6.83 -12.76 -1.51
CA VAL A 437 -8.25 -12.48 -1.78
C VAL A 437 -8.66 -11.09 -1.30
N LEU A 438 -8.21 -10.66 -0.11
CA LEU A 438 -8.43 -9.30 0.37
C LEU A 438 -7.83 -8.28 -0.60
N ASN A 439 -6.65 -8.57 -1.15
CA ASN A 439 -6.02 -7.67 -2.12
C ASN A 439 -6.85 -7.48 -3.39
N LEU A 440 -7.63 -8.48 -3.82
CA LEU A 440 -8.58 -8.30 -4.95
C LEU A 440 -9.63 -7.23 -4.64
N ALA A 441 -10.13 -7.17 -3.40
CA ALA A 441 -11.05 -6.12 -2.97
C ALA A 441 -10.39 -4.72 -2.88
N ILE A 442 -9.08 -4.64 -2.98
CA ILE A 442 -8.30 -3.40 -3.06
C ILE A 442 -8.06 -3.01 -4.51
N VAL A 443 -7.50 -3.92 -5.32
CA VAL A 443 -7.01 -3.58 -6.66
C VAL A 443 -8.11 -3.48 -7.71
N VAL A 444 -9.18 -4.27 -7.59
CA VAL A 444 -10.32 -4.19 -8.54
C VAL A 444 -10.97 -2.81 -8.52
N PRO A 445 -11.37 -2.23 -7.36
CA PRO A 445 -11.88 -0.87 -7.34
C PRO A 445 -10.86 0.18 -7.81
N GLN A 446 -9.57 -0.01 -7.53
CA GLN A 446 -8.53 0.87 -8.05
C GLN A 446 -8.50 0.91 -9.59
N MET A 447 -8.59 -0.25 -10.24
CA MET A 447 -8.69 -0.34 -11.70
C MET A 447 -9.95 0.32 -12.23
N MET A 448 -11.10 0.05 -11.59
CA MET A 448 -12.38 0.65 -11.99
C MET A 448 -12.34 2.19 -11.92
N VAL A 449 -11.82 2.74 -10.82
CA VAL A 449 -11.68 4.19 -10.64
C VAL A 449 -10.68 4.76 -11.63
N SER A 450 -9.53 4.11 -11.87
CA SER A 450 -8.53 4.57 -12.86
C SER A 450 -9.12 4.73 -14.25
N VAL A 451 -9.97 3.81 -14.67
CA VAL A 451 -10.60 3.84 -16.01
C VAL A 451 -11.78 4.80 -16.05
N ALA A 452 -12.57 4.86 -14.98
CA ALA A 452 -13.83 5.60 -14.95
C ALA A 452 -13.67 7.10 -14.63
N SER A 453 -12.68 7.49 -13.82
CA SER A 453 -12.54 8.87 -13.31
C SER A 453 -12.33 9.89 -14.42
N GLY A 454 -11.47 9.63 -15.40
CA GLY A 454 -11.22 10.57 -16.50
C GLY A 454 -12.46 10.92 -17.32
N PRO A 455 -13.19 9.94 -17.88
CA PRO A 455 -14.47 10.19 -18.57
C PRO A 455 -15.54 10.81 -17.67
N TRP A 456 -15.57 10.44 -16.39
CA TRP A 456 -16.50 11.02 -15.42
C TRP A 456 -16.21 12.50 -15.17
N ASP A 457 -14.98 12.85 -14.87
CA ASP A 457 -14.57 14.24 -14.61
C ASP A 457 -14.77 15.13 -15.85
N ALA A 458 -14.47 14.62 -17.04
CA ALA A 458 -14.71 15.34 -18.31
C ALA A 458 -16.20 15.70 -18.52
N ARG A 459 -17.12 14.87 -18.03
CA ARG A 459 -18.58 15.11 -18.14
C ARG A 459 -19.06 16.28 -17.28
N PHE A 460 -18.31 16.62 -16.23
CA PHE A 460 -18.62 17.71 -15.29
C PHE A 460 -17.71 18.93 -15.45
N GLY A 461 -17.12 19.13 -16.62
CA GLY A 461 -16.33 20.32 -16.94
C GLY A 461 -14.81 20.16 -16.77
N GLY A 462 -14.34 18.97 -16.49
CA GLY A 462 -12.92 18.67 -16.28
C GLY A 462 -12.40 19.19 -14.94
N GLY A 463 -11.67 18.40 -14.23
CA GLY A 463 -11.17 18.71 -12.89
C GLY A 463 -11.29 17.48 -11.99
N ASN A 464 -10.73 17.52 -10.78
CA ASN A 464 -10.62 16.36 -9.91
C ASN A 464 -11.81 16.22 -8.94
N LEU A 465 -12.60 17.28 -8.77
CA LEU A 465 -13.67 17.36 -7.77
C LEU A 465 -14.81 16.34 -7.96
N PRO A 466 -15.29 16.06 -9.19
CA PRO A 466 -16.37 15.09 -9.37
C PRO A 466 -15.99 13.69 -8.88
N ALA A 467 -14.75 13.26 -9.11
CA ALA A 467 -14.25 11.99 -8.62
C ALA A 467 -14.15 11.98 -7.08
N PHE A 468 -13.74 13.09 -6.45
CA PHE A 468 -13.67 13.22 -4.97
C PHE A 468 -15.07 13.19 -4.34
N VAL A 469 -16.08 13.75 -4.98
CA VAL A 469 -17.47 13.67 -4.51
C VAL A 469 -17.97 12.23 -4.53
N VAL A 470 -17.72 11.48 -5.61
CA VAL A 470 -18.04 10.03 -5.67
C VAL A 470 -17.30 9.28 -4.54
N GLY A 471 -16.02 9.61 -4.32
CA GLY A 471 -15.23 9.07 -3.22
C GLY A 471 -15.84 9.36 -1.84
N ALA A 472 -16.35 10.59 -1.63
CA ALA A 472 -17.00 10.97 -0.38
C ALA A 472 -18.28 10.16 -0.13
N PHE A 473 -19.11 9.95 -1.15
CA PHE A 473 -20.31 9.11 -1.05
C PHE A 473 -19.94 7.64 -0.74
N ALA A 474 -18.93 7.09 -1.44
CA ALA A 474 -18.49 5.74 -1.20
C ALA A 474 -17.95 5.56 0.23
N ALA A 475 -17.18 6.52 0.74
CA ALA A 475 -16.66 6.51 2.11
C ALA A 475 -17.78 6.62 3.14
N ALA A 476 -18.80 7.49 2.93
CA ALA A 476 -19.95 7.60 3.81
C ALA A 476 -20.76 6.29 3.85
N LEU A 477 -21.06 5.71 2.69
CA LEU A 477 -21.74 4.42 2.57
C LEU A 477 -20.94 3.33 3.28
N ASN A 478 -19.62 3.32 3.07
CA ASN A 478 -18.73 2.38 3.75
C ASN A 478 -18.78 2.51 5.27
N GLY A 479 -18.83 3.75 5.79
CA GLY A 479 -19.02 4.02 7.22
C GLY A 479 -20.29 3.37 7.76
N VAL A 480 -21.41 3.53 7.07
CA VAL A 480 -22.71 2.90 7.44
C VAL A 480 -22.60 1.37 7.42
N LEU A 481 -22.06 0.78 6.32
CA LEU A 481 -21.96 -0.67 6.19
C LEU A 481 -20.96 -1.28 7.19
N ALA A 482 -19.88 -0.59 7.49
CA ALA A 482 -18.94 -1.03 8.51
C ALA A 482 -19.63 -1.07 9.91
N LEU A 483 -20.45 -0.07 10.23
CA LEU A 483 -21.17 -0.02 11.51
C LEU A 483 -22.33 -1.02 11.61
N THR A 484 -22.96 -1.38 10.51
CA THR A 484 -24.14 -2.26 10.52
C THR A 484 -23.78 -3.72 10.26
N MET A 485 -23.02 -4.00 9.22
CA MET A 485 -22.82 -5.35 8.68
C MET A 485 -21.52 -6.02 9.12
N LEU A 486 -20.45 -5.26 9.42
CA LEU A 486 -19.16 -5.86 9.77
C LEU A 486 -19.29 -6.61 11.12
N PRO A 487 -18.98 -7.92 11.17
CA PRO A 487 -19.03 -8.66 12.40
C PRO A 487 -17.91 -8.23 13.35
N ALA A 488 -18.17 -8.24 14.64
CA ALA A 488 -17.14 -8.04 15.64
C ALA A 488 -16.16 -9.22 15.60
N PRO A 489 -14.84 -8.98 15.72
CA PRO A 489 -13.87 -10.05 15.88
C PRO A 489 -14.19 -10.84 17.15
N PRO A 490 -13.88 -12.16 17.21
CA PRO A 490 -14.05 -12.95 18.43
C PRO A 490 -13.27 -12.29 19.58
N PRO A 491 -13.80 -12.36 20.81
CA PRO A 491 -13.10 -11.84 21.99
C PRO A 491 -11.76 -12.56 22.15
N ASP A 492 -10.74 -11.83 22.59
CA ASP A 492 -9.45 -12.42 22.94
C ASP A 492 -9.67 -13.42 24.10
N VAL A 493 -9.20 -14.66 23.94
CA VAL A 493 -9.23 -15.67 25.00
C VAL A 493 -8.34 -15.14 26.14
N PRO A 494 -8.85 -15.00 27.36
CA PRO A 494 -8.05 -14.55 28.50
C PRO A 494 -6.86 -15.47 28.70
N ASN A 495 -5.66 -14.91 28.85
CA ASN A 495 -4.49 -15.70 29.22
C ASN A 495 -4.70 -16.24 30.64
N THR A 496 -4.90 -17.54 30.77
CA THR A 496 -5.04 -18.27 32.05
C THR A 496 -3.84 -18.13 33.00
N LYS A 497 -2.85 -17.29 32.69
CA LYS A 497 -1.71 -16.98 33.56
C LYS A 497 -1.97 -15.86 34.58
N ASP A 498 -2.97 -15.01 34.39
CA ASP A 498 -3.25 -13.91 35.33
C ASP A 498 -4.10 -14.35 36.54
N GLU A 499 -4.73 -15.53 36.49
CA GLU A 499 -5.54 -16.05 37.63
C GLU A 499 -4.71 -16.71 38.76
N ARG A 500 -3.37 -16.97 38.52
CA ARG A 500 -2.54 -17.60 39.57
C ARG A 500 -1.86 -16.64 40.56
N THR A 501 -2.16 -15.35 40.48
CA THR A 501 -1.59 -14.32 41.36
C THR A 501 -2.59 -13.63 42.29
N GLN A 502 -3.78 -14.22 42.48
CA GLN A 502 -4.58 -13.79 43.64
C GLN A 502 -4.20 -14.67 44.85
N PRO A 503 -3.61 -14.09 45.91
CA PRO A 503 -3.40 -14.83 47.14
C PRO A 503 -4.78 -15.11 47.77
N SER A 504 -5.03 -16.39 48.04
CA SER A 504 -6.17 -16.81 48.83
C SER A 504 -6.08 -16.13 50.20
N SER A 505 -6.99 -15.21 50.46
CA SER A 505 -7.30 -14.69 51.78
C SER A 505 -8.28 -15.62 52.48
#